data_9eab97bb7b45bf9ace31d99e21c5bcd5
#
_entry.id   9eab97bb7b45bf9ace31d99e21c5bcd5
#
_cell.length_a   1.000
_cell.length_b   1.000
_cell.length_c   1.000
_cell.angle_alpha   90.00
_cell.angle_beta   90.00
_cell.angle_gamma   90.00
#
_symmetry.space_group_name_H-M   'P 1'
#
loop_
_entity.id
_entity.type
_entity.pdbx_description
1 polymer ?
#
loop_
_entity_poly.entity_id
_entity_poly.type
_entity_poly.pdbx_seq_one_letter_code
_entity_poly.pdbx_strand_id
1 'polypeptide(L)'
;MKIVYSPEYRRKISELKKYLDIQFGVSVRKKVLRQITDRIHTLRDYPYSGISMHDMYDIDTDYCYIFVGHNYVFYRRDSENIYVVNMYNEREDYMMSLFGIKTTTKETEDYWGE
;
A
#
# COMPACT_ATOMS: atom_id res chain seq x y z
N MET A 1 12.91 -13.10 -8.49
CA MET A 1 11.59 -13.28 -7.85
C MET A 1 10.47 -12.89 -8.79
N LYS A 2 9.36 -13.60 -8.70
CA LYS A 2 8.16 -13.29 -9.46
C LYS A 2 7.24 -12.40 -8.63
N ILE A 3 6.55 -11.46 -9.28
CA ILE A 3 5.55 -10.62 -8.61
C ILE A 3 4.17 -11.16 -8.94
N VAL A 4 3.38 -11.40 -7.90
CA VAL A 4 2.00 -11.89 -8.01
C VAL A 4 1.09 -10.82 -7.41
N TYR A 5 0.07 -10.41 -8.16
CA TYR A 5 -0.86 -9.38 -7.74
C TYR A 5 -2.18 -9.99 -7.31
N SER A 6 -2.69 -9.58 -6.14
CA SER A 6 -3.98 -10.05 -5.66
C SER A 6 -5.13 -9.45 -6.49
N PRO A 7 -6.31 -10.12 -6.51
CA PRO A 7 -7.50 -9.53 -7.13
C PRO A 7 -7.88 -8.18 -6.53
N GLU A 8 -7.71 -8.02 -5.23
CA GLU A 8 -8.03 -6.76 -4.54
C GLU A 8 -7.12 -5.63 -5.00
N TYR A 9 -5.81 -5.89 -5.12
CA TYR A 9 -4.88 -4.90 -5.64
C TYR A 9 -5.23 -4.53 -7.09
N ARG A 10 -5.55 -5.52 -7.92
CA ARG A 10 -5.91 -5.29 -9.33
C ARG A 10 -7.16 -4.42 -9.44
N ARG A 11 -8.14 -4.65 -8.59
CA ARG A 11 -9.37 -3.85 -8.55
C ARG A 11 -9.04 -2.40 -8.18
N LYS A 12 -8.24 -2.20 -7.14
CA LYS A 12 -7.89 -0.86 -6.66
C LYS A 12 -7.04 -0.09 -7.66
N ILE A 13 -6.10 -0.74 -8.34
CA ILE A 13 -5.28 -0.05 -9.35
C ILE A 13 -6.15 0.36 -10.55
N SER A 14 -7.11 -0.44 -10.92
CA SER A 14 -8.07 -0.12 -11.98
C SER A 14 -8.93 1.10 -11.60
N GLU A 15 -9.38 1.17 -10.37
CA GLU A 15 -10.14 2.32 -9.85
C GLU A 15 -9.29 3.59 -9.82
N LEU A 16 -8.04 3.46 -9.39
CA LEU A 16 -7.09 4.59 -9.38
C LEU A 16 -6.86 5.12 -10.79
N LYS A 17 -6.70 4.22 -11.75
CA LYS A 17 -6.53 4.58 -13.17
C LYS A 17 -7.71 5.43 -13.66
N LYS A 18 -8.92 5.01 -13.40
CA LYS A 18 -10.13 5.74 -13.80
C LYS A 18 -10.20 7.10 -13.12
N TYR A 19 -9.93 7.14 -11.83
CA TYR A 19 -9.93 8.38 -11.07
C TYR A 19 -8.92 9.39 -11.65
N LEU A 20 -7.70 8.94 -11.91
CA LEU A 20 -6.65 9.80 -12.46
C LEU A 20 -6.98 10.31 -13.86
N ASP A 21 -7.56 9.44 -14.71
CA ASP A 21 -7.98 9.85 -16.05
C ASP A 21 -9.02 10.98 -16.00
N ILE A 22 -10.00 10.85 -15.11
CA ILE A 22 -11.09 11.81 -14.98
C ILE A 22 -10.60 13.12 -14.37
N GLN A 23 -9.79 13.06 -13.31
CA GLN A 23 -9.39 14.23 -12.56
C GLN A 23 -8.20 14.97 -13.15
N PHE A 24 -7.26 14.25 -13.77
CA PHE A 24 -5.98 14.84 -14.16
C PHE A 24 -5.57 14.55 -15.61
N GLY A 25 -6.25 13.63 -16.29
CA GLY A 25 -5.96 13.27 -17.67
C GLY A 25 -4.94 12.16 -17.83
N VAL A 26 -4.79 11.71 -19.08
CA VAL A 26 -4.00 10.53 -19.45
C VAL A 26 -2.52 10.68 -19.10
N SER A 27 -1.95 11.86 -19.28
CA SER A 27 -0.53 12.10 -19.03
C SER A 27 -0.17 11.88 -17.57
N VAL A 28 -0.97 12.44 -16.66
CA VAL A 28 -0.77 12.28 -15.22
C VAL A 28 -1.01 10.82 -14.80
N ARG A 29 -2.06 10.21 -15.34
CA ARG A 29 -2.35 8.79 -15.06
C ARG A 29 -1.16 7.92 -15.41
N LYS A 30 -0.60 8.05 -16.60
CA LYS A 30 0.55 7.26 -17.05
C LYS A 30 1.75 7.45 -16.12
N LYS A 31 2.02 8.68 -15.72
CA LYS A 31 3.14 9.00 -14.83
C LYS A 31 2.98 8.34 -13.45
N VAL A 32 1.80 8.51 -12.84
CA VAL A 32 1.55 7.97 -11.49
C VAL A 32 1.59 6.44 -11.49
N LEU A 33 0.91 5.81 -12.46
CA LEU A 33 0.90 4.33 -12.53
C LEU A 33 2.29 3.77 -12.80
N ARG A 34 3.10 4.46 -13.62
CA ARG A 34 4.48 4.04 -13.87
C ARG A 34 5.32 4.12 -12.61
N GLN A 35 5.19 5.18 -11.82
CA GLN A 35 5.92 5.32 -10.56
C GLN A 35 5.61 4.15 -9.61
N ILE A 36 4.33 3.81 -9.48
CA ILE A 36 3.89 2.71 -8.62
C ILE A 36 4.45 1.38 -9.13
N THR A 37 4.28 1.11 -10.41
CA THR A 37 4.73 -0.15 -11.03
C THR A 37 6.23 -0.31 -10.94
N ASP A 38 6.99 0.74 -11.25
CA ASP A 38 8.45 0.70 -11.21
C ASP A 38 8.95 0.43 -9.78
N ARG A 39 8.32 1.07 -8.78
CA ARG A 39 8.70 0.84 -7.38
C ARG A 39 8.40 -0.60 -6.95
N ILE A 40 7.26 -1.16 -7.35
CA ILE A 40 6.94 -2.57 -7.08
C ILE A 40 7.97 -3.48 -7.74
N HIS A 41 8.35 -3.19 -8.98
CA HIS A 41 9.33 -4.00 -9.71
C HIS A 41 10.70 -4.03 -9.03
N THR A 42 11.09 -2.98 -8.31
CA THR A 42 12.36 -2.99 -7.57
C THR A 42 12.39 -4.04 -6.47
N LEU A 43 11.23 -4.51 -6.01
CA LEU A 43 11.16 -5.56 -4.98
C LEU A 43 11.70 -6.90 -5.47
N ARG A 44 11.80 -7.13 -6.78
CA ARG A 44 12.40 -8.35 -7.32
C ARG A 44 13.88 -8.44 -6.95
N ASP A 45 14.59 -7.31 -7.00
CA ASP A 45 16.01 -7.25 -6.70
C ASP A 45 16.27 -6.90 -5.23
N TYR A 46 15.35 -6.15 -4.62
CA TYR A 46 15.48 -5.66 -3.24
C TYR A 46 14.22 -5.97 -2.44
N PRO A 47 13.94 -7.25 -2.15
CA PRO A 47 12.68 -7.64 -1.49
C PRO A 47 12.57 -7.13 -0.04
N TYR A 48 13.68 -6.72 0.56
CA TYR A 48 13.72 -6.18 1.92
C TYR A 48 13.74 -4.66 1.97
N SER A 49 13.53 -4.00 0.84
CA SER A 49 13.57 -2.54 0.76
C SER A 49 12.32 -1.84 1.29
N GLY A 50 11.24 -2.59 1.52
CA GLY A 50 10.03 -2.07 2.14
C GLY A 50 10.12 -2.05 3.67
N ILE A 51 9.09 -1.53 4.30
CA ILE A 51 9.00 -1.42 5.75
C ILE A 51 8.20 -2.60 6.30
N SER A 52 8.79 -3.34 7.24
CA SER A 52 8.12 -4.45 7.92
C SER A 52 7.16 -3.91 8.97
N MET A 53 5.90 -4.34 8.92
CA MET A 53 4.91 -3.98 9.93
C MET A 53 5.28 -4.56 11.30
N HIS A 54 5.87 -5.75 11.33
CA HIS A 54 6.35 -6.36 12.56
C HIS A 54 7.44 -5.52 13.20
N ASP A 55 8.45 -5.12 12.42
CA ASP A 55 9.59 -4.36 12.94
C ASP A 55 9.21 -2.93 13.35
N MET A 56 8.32 -2.29 12.59
CA MET A 56 7.95 -0.90 12.82
C MET A 56 6.91 -0.74 13.93
N TYR A 57 5.91 -1.62 13.99
CA TYR A 57 4.74 -1.45 14.85
C TYR A 57 4.49 -2.62 15.81
N ASP A 58 5.37 -3.62 15.83
CA ASP A 58 5.23 -4.80 16.67
C ASP A 58 3.90 -5.56 16.44
N ILE A 59 3.48 -5.61 15.19
CA ILE A 59 2.28 -6.33 14.77
C ILE A 59 2.70 -7.74 14.32
N ASP A 60 2.00 -8.77 14.79
CA ASP A 60 2.27 -10.15 14.41
C ASP A 60 1.78 -10.42 12.99
N THR A 61 2.58 -10.05 12.03
CA THR A 61 2.29 -10.22 10.60
C THR A 61 3.59 -10.24 9.81
N ASP A 62 3.55 -10.87 8.63
CA ASP A 62 4.65 -10.84 7.67
C ASP A 62 4.46 -9.74 6.59
N TYR A 63 3.45 -8.91 6.74
CA TYR A 63 3.21 -7.82 5.80
C TYR A 63 4.29 -6.75 5.88
N CYS A 64 4.70 -6.30 4.69
CA CYS A 64 5.56 -5.14 4.50
C CYS A 64 4.83 -4.15 3.62
N TYR A 65 5.29 -2.90 3.61
CA TYR A 65 4.74 -1.93 2.67
C TYR A 65 5.85 -1.09 2.05
N ILE A 66 5.54 -0.56 0.87
CA ILE A 66 6.26 0.55 0.24
C ILE A 66 5.28 1.71 0.10
N PHE A 67 5.82 2.94 0.15
CA PHE A 67 5.00 4.13 -0.03
C PHE A 67 5.40 4.80 -1.34
N VAL A 68 4.46 4.89 -2.25
CA VAL A 68 4.71 5.46 -3.58
C VAL A 68 3.42 6.07 -4.14
N GLY A 69 3.53 7.24 -4.77
CA GLY A 69 2.40 7.91 -5.38
C GLY A 69 1.26 8.17 -4.41
N HIS A 70 1.58 8.56 -3.17
CA HIS A 70 0.64 8.82 -2.07
C HIS A 70 -0.16 7.59 -1.62
N ASN A 71 0.38 6.39 -1.91
CA ASN A 71 -0.27 5.13 -1.57
C ASN A 71 0.67 4.21 -0.81
N TYR A 72 0.11 3.48 0.16
CA TYR A 72 0.78 2.38 0.82
C TYR A 72 0.45 1.10 0.05
N VAL A 73 1.48 0.44 -0.50
CA VAL A 73 1.33 -0.82 -1.21
C VAL A 73 1.83 -1.93 -0.31
N PHE A 74 0.93 -2.79 0.14
CA PHE A 74 1.24 -3.88 1.05
C PHE A 74 1.59 -5.13 0.29
N TYR A 75 2.64 -5.82 0.75
CA TYR A 75 3.10 -7.05 0.13
C TYR A 75 3.61 -8.03 1.17
N ARG A 76 3.67 -9.28 0.76
CA ARG A 76 4.31 -10.38 1.49
C ARG A 76 5.35 -10.99 0.57
N ARG A 77 6.28 -11.73 1.13
CA ARG A 77 7.30 -12.40 0.33
C ARG A 77 7.61 -13.78 0.88
N ASP A 78 8.02 -14.66 -0.02
CA ASP A 78 8.68 -15.91 0.34
C ASP A 78 9.98 -16.02 -0.47
N SER A 79 10.58 -17.20 -0.55
CA SER A 79 11.85 -17.41 -1.26
C SER A 79 11.73 -17.23 -2.78
N GLU A 80 10.52 -17.28 -3.34
CA GLU A 80 10.31 -17.32 -4.79
C GLU A 80 9.48 -16.12 -5.29
N ASN A 81 8.58 -15.59 -4.48
CA ASN A 81 7.59 -14.63 -4.95
C ASN A 81 7.45 -13.42 -4.03
N ILE A 82 7.06 -12.31 -4.66
CA ILE A 82 6.52 -11.13 -3.99
C ILE A 82 5.01 -11.14 -4.25
N TYR A 83 4.21 -11.12 -3.19
CA TYR A 83 2.76 -11.09 -3.28
C TYR A 83 2.27 -9.69 -2.94
N VAL A 84 1.82 -8.94 -3.92
CA VAL A 84 1.23 -7.61 -3.71
C VAL A 84 -0.23 -7.83 -3.33
N VAL A 85 -0.57 -7.56 -2.08
CA VAL A 85 -1.86 -7.98 -1.52
C VAL A 85 -2.89 -6.88 -1.49
N ASN A 86 -2.49 -5.62 -1.27
CA ASN A 86 -3.46 -4.53 -1.18
C ASN A 86 -2.76 -3.18 -1.33
N MET A 87 -3.56 -2.14 -1.49
CA MET A 87 -3.09 -0.77 -1.60
C MET A 87 -4.06 0.16 -0.87
N TYR A 88 -3.53 1.13 -0.14
CA TYR A 88 -4.33 2.14 0.55
C TYR A 88 -3.77 3.52 0.27
N ASN A 89 -4.65 4.48 -0.01
CA ASN A 89 -4.25 5.88 -0.12
C ASN A 89 -3.77 6.38 1.25
N GLU A 90 -2.89 7.37 1.28
CA GLU A 90 -2.33 7.91 2.51
C GLU A 90 -3.38 8.47 3.49
N ARG A 91 -4.58 8.78 3.00
CA ARG A 91 -5.69 9.29 3.81
C ARG A 91 -6.58 8.20 4.39
N GLU A 92 -6.42 6.96 3.93
CA GLU A 92 -7.19 5.83 4.42
C GLU A 92 -6.56 5.26 5.68
N ASP A 93 -7.39 4.73 6.56
CA ASP A 93 -6.93 4.06 7.78
C ASP A 93 -6.64 2.59 7.50
N TYR A 94 -5.42 2.31 6.98
CA TYR A 94 -5.02 0.95 6.67
C TYR A 94 -4.85 0.10 7.94
N MET A 95 -4.51 0.69 9.07
CA MET A 95 -4.38 -0.05 10.33
C MET A 95 -5.69 -0.69 10.74
N MET A 96 -6.80 0.06 10.65
CA MET A 96 -8.11 -0.50 10.93
C MET A 96 -8.54 -1.49 9.85
N SER A 97 -8.40 -1.11 8.56
CA SER A 97 -8.89 -1.92 7.45
C SER A 97 -8.16 -3.26 7.30
N LEU A 98 -6.83 -3.24 7.49
CA LEU A 98 -6.00 -4.42 7.24
C LEU A 98 -5.77 -5.25 8.51
N PHE A 99 -5.62 -4.60 9.64
CA PHE A 99 -5.24 -5.25 10.90
C PHE A 99 -6.30 -5.15 12.01
N GLY A 100 -7.36 -4.38 11.81
CA GLY A 100 -8.39 -4.19 12.82
C GLY A 100 -7.93 -3.40 14.04
N ILE A 101 -6.88 -2.59 13.89
CA ILE A 101 -6.28 -1.85 14.98
C ILE A 101 -6.71 -0.39 14.93
N LYS A 102 -7.25 0.12 16.04
CA LYS A 102 -7.57 1.54 16.17
C LYS A 102 -6.29 2.33 16.42
N THR A 103 -6.06 3.35 15.59
CA THR A 103 -4.89 4.23 15.73
C THR A 103 -5.17 5.42 16.63
N THR A 104 -6.45 5.73 16.90
CA THR A 104 -6.85 6.79 17.83
C THR A 104 -7.34 6.16 19.13
N THR A 105 -6.85 6.69 20.25
CA THR A 105 -7.33 6.30 21.56
C THR A 105 -8.48 7.22 21.97
N LYS A 106 -9.24 6.81 23.00
CA LYS A 106 -10.28 7.64 23.57
C LYS A 106 -9.72 8.98 24.06
N GLU A 107 -8.55 8.97 24.66
CA GLU A 107 -7.86 10.19 25.11
C GLU A 107 -7.55 11.13 23.94
N THR A 108 -7.09 10.58 22.83
CA THR A 108 -6.82 11.35 21.62
C THR A 108 -8.09 11.93 21.05
N GLU A 109 -9.17 11.14 21.01
CA GLU A 109 -10.47 11.60 20.54
C GLU A 109 -11.00 12.75 21.40
N ASP A 110 -10.90 12.63 22.72
CA ASP A 110 -11.34 13.67 23.67
C ASP A 110 -10.52 14.94 23.50
N TYR A 111 -9.22 14.81 23.24
CA TYR A 111 -8.33 15.95 23.05
C TYR A 111 -8.65 16.73 21.76
N TRP A 112 -8.88 16.02 20.66
CA TRP A 112 -9.09 16.64 19.33
C TRP A 112 -10.54 17.00 19.06
N GLY A 113 -11.44 16.39 19.76
CA GLY A 113 -12.78 16.48 19.43
C GLY A 113 -13.52 17.50 20.03
N GLU A 114 -13.56 17.63 20.00
CA GLU A 114 -14.55 17.96 20.24
C GLU A 114 -15.68 17.97 19.80
#